data_602c1abfd487f3e9563d4ec6876c71a8
#
_entry.id   602c1abfd487f3e9563d4ec6876c71a8
#
_cell.length_a   1.000
_cell.length_b   1.000
_cell.length_c   1.000
_cell.angle_alpha   90.00
_cell.angle_beta   90.00
_cell.angle_gamma   90.00
#
_symmetry.space_group_name_H-M   'P 1'
#
loop_
_entity.id
_entity.type
_entity.pdbx_description
1 polymer ?
#
loop_
_entity_poly.entity_id
_entity_poly.type
_entity_poly.pdbx_seq_one_letter_code
_entity_poly.pdbx_strand_id
1 'polypeptide(L)'
;DVNFTVFDSEEELFKIKEHMPDAQLLMRLRPDDSQSVCRFGMKYGADLDEVGSMLSTATELGLKVNGVSFHVGSGCYSAQSFADAVELASAAFDLSADYGFKFSVLDLGGGFPGEVHTGSTTGSASVPVDESTPRFQRPPPKFEAIAAALRTSRCEPFPATGGAKLAAYAGS
;
A
#
# COMPACT_ATOMS: atom_id res chain seq x y z
N ASP A 1 2.63 -19.10 13.91
CA ASP A 1 1.22 -18.93 13.53
C ASP A 1 1.06 -17.62 12.79
N VAL A 2 0.36 -17.63 11.65
CA VAL A 2 0.05 -16.41 10.89
C VAL A 2 -1.27 -15.89 11.42
N ASN A 3 -1.26 -14.68 12.00
CA ASN A 3 -2.45 -14.09 12.61
C ASN A 3 -3.11 -13.03 11.69
N PHE A 4 -2.41 -12.55 10.66
CA PHE A 4 -2.91 -11.58 9.70
C PHE A 4 -3.04 -12.21 8.32
N THR A 5 -4.11 -11.86 7.61
CA THR A 5 -4.25 -12.12 6.18
C THR A 5 -4.86 -10.92 5.48
N VAL A 6 -4.77 -10.89 4.16
CA VAL A 6 -5.25 -9.80 3.31
C VAL A 6 -6.45 -10.28 2.50
N PHE A 7 -7.39 -9.39 2.20
CA PHE A 7 -8.50 -9.62 1.29
C PHE A 7 -8.72 -8.40 0.40
N ASP A 8 -9.27 -8.61 -0.78
CA ASP A 8 -9.61 -7.55 -1.74
C ASP A 8 -10.93 -7.82 -2.49
N SER A 9 -11.72 -8.77 -2.00
CA SER A 9 -13.04 -9.08 -2.53
C SER A 9 -13.95 -9.68 -1.45
N GLU A 10 -15.27 -9.63 -1.67
CA GLU A 10 -16.25 -10.24 -0.76
C GLU A 10 -16.14 -11.77 -0.76
N GLU A 11 -15.84 -12.37 -1.91
CA GLU A 11 -15.67 -13.82 -2.01
C GLU A 11 -14.54 -14.32 -1.12
N GLU A 12 -13.47 -13.54 -0.97
CA GLU A 12 -12.37 -13.90 -0.08
C GLU A 12 -12.79 -13.84 1.39
N LEU A 13 -13.68 -12.92 1.78
CA LEU A 13 -14.21 -12.84 3.15
C LEU A 13 -14.99 -14.12 3.52
N PHE A 14 -15.77 -14.68 2.60
CA PHE A 14 -16.48 -15.94 2.86
C PHE A 14 -15.50 -17.11 3.05
N LYS A 15 -14.43 -17.20 2.26
CA LYS A 15 -13.39 -18.23 2.43
C LYS A 15 -12.65 -18.07 3.76
N ILE A 16 -12.30 -16.82 4.12
CA ILE A 16 -11.67 -16.51 5.41
C ILE A 16 -12.58 -16.92 6.55
N LYS A 17 -13.88 -16.63 6.45
CA LYS A 17 -14.84 -17.05 7.48
C LYS A 17 -14.89 -18.56 7.66
N GLU A 18 -14.79 -19.30 6.58
CA GLU A 18 -14.81 -20.78 6.61
C GLU A 18 -13.50 -21.37 7.17
N HIS A 19 -12.35 -20.81 6.77
CA HIS A 19 -11.05 -21.46 7.01
C HIS A 19 -10.22 -20.80 8.12
N MET A 20 -10.40 -19.49 8.35
CA MET A 20 -9.62 -18.70 9.30
C MET A 20 -10.48 -17.64 10.03
N PRO A 21 -11.58 -18.03 10.72
CA PRO A 21 -12.57 -17.09 11.27
C PRO A 21 -12.01 -16.13 12.33
N ASP A 22 -10.90 -16.47 12.96
CA ASP A 22 -10.25 -15.68 14.00
C ASP A 22 -9.10 -14.79 13.47
N ALA A 23 -8.81 -14.84 12.18
CA ALA A 23 -7.76 -14.04 11.58
C ALA A 23 -8.04 -12.54 11.71
N GLN A 24 -6.96 -11.76 11.85
CA GLN A 24 -7.00 -10.31 11.73
C GLN A 24 -6.80 -9.94 10.27
N LEU A 25 -7.67 -9.09 9.73
CA LEU A 25 -7.72 -8.83 8.32
C LEU A 25 -7.19 -7.44 7.98
N LEU A 26 -6.48 -7.35 6.86
CA LEU A 26 -6.16 -6.09 6.21
C LEU A 26 -6.85 -6.07 4.84
N MET A 27 -7.58 -5.01 4.56
CA MET A 27 -8.16 -4.80 3.23
C MET A 27 -7.08 -4.30 2.29
N ARG A 28 -6.88 -4.99 1.17
CA ARG A 28 -5.93 -4.55 0.16
C ARG A 28 -6.58 -3.56 -0.79
N LEU A 29 -6.05 -2.34 -0.81
CA LEU A 29 -6.48 -1.28 -1.72
C LEU A 29 -5.67 -1.32 -3.03
N ARG A 30 -6.26 -0.75 -4.08
CA ARG A 30 -5.66 -0.62 -5.41
C ARG A 30 -5.23 0.83 -5.66
N PRO A 31 -3.96 1.21 -5.35
CA PRO A 31 -3.43 2.51 -5.73
C PRO A 31 -3.09 2.55 -7.22
N ASP A 32 -2.86 3.75 -7.75
CA ASP A 32 -2.29 3.91 -9.09
C ASP A 32 -0.83 3.42 -9.11
N ASP A 33 -0.59 2.33 -9.82
CA ASP A 33 0.72 1.73 -10.02
C ASP A 33 1.32 2.02 -11.41
N SER A 34 0.77 3.02 -12.11
CA SER A 34 1.18 3.39 -13.48
C SER A 34 2.66 3.80 -13.57
N GLN A 35 3.26 4.21 -12.46
CA GLN A 35 4.67 4.63 -12.36
C GLN A 35 5.63 3.48 -12.05
N SER A 36 5.14 2.24 -12.00
CA SER A 36 5.94 1.08 -11.63
C SER A 36 6.30 0.20 -12.84
N VAL A 37 7.40 -0.55 -12.70
CA VAL A 37 7.84 -1.53 -13.72
C VAL A 37 6.85 -2.69 -13.77
N CYS A 38 6.59 -3.30 -12.60
CA CYS A 38 5.63 -4.38 -12.47
C CYS A 38 4.35 -3.85 -11.80
N ARG A 39 3.26 -3.85 -12.56
CA ARG A 39 1.95 -3.38 -12.12
C ARG A 39 1.11 -4.53 -11.59
N PHE A 40 0.50 -4.35 -10.43
CA PHE A 40 -0.36 -5.33 -9.78
C PHE A 40 -1.84 -4.94 -9.75
N GLY A 41 -2.15 -3.66 -9.93
CA GLY A 41 -3.51 -3.12 -9.88
C GLY A 41 -4.48 -3.72 -10.91
N MET A 42 -3.97 -4.36 -11.98
CA MET A 42 -4.81 -5.12 -12.92
C MET A 42 -5.35 -6.43 -12.36
N LYS A 43 -4.81 -6.93 -11.25
CA LYS A 43 -5.15 -8.26 -10.70
C LYS A 43 -5.56 -8.22 -9.25
N TYR A 44 -5.13 -7.21 -8.49
CA TYR A 44 -5.25 -7.20 -7.05
C TYR A 44 -5.63 -5.82 -6.53
N GLY A 45 -6.33 -5.83 -5.41
CA GLY A 45 -6.73 -4.65 -4.67
C GLY A 45 -8.11 -4.15 -5.05
N ALA A 46 -8.82 -3.66 -4.06
CA ALA A 46 -10.14 -3.08 -4.16
C ALA A 46 -10.09 -1.60 -4.47
N ASP A 47 -11.06 -1.10 -5.20
CA ASP A 47 -11.29 0.33 -5.37
C ASP A 47 -11.97 0.92 -4.14
N LEU A 48 -11.85 2.24 -3.95
CA LEU A 48 -12.40 2.91 -2.77
C LEU A 48 -13.93 2.79 -2.68
N ASP A 49 -14.62 2.74 -3.81
CA ASP A 49 -16.07 2.58 -3.88
C ASP A 49 -16.55 1.18 -3.46
N GLU A 50 -15.69 0.17 -3.51
CA GLU A 50 -15.97 -1.19 -3.06
C GLU A 50 -15.74 -1.38 -1.55
N VAL A 51 -15.00 -0.45 -0.89
CA VAL A 51 -14.63 -0.57 0.54
C VAL A 51 -15.86 -0.71 1.43
N GLY A 52 -16.90 0.09 1.19
CA GLY A 52 -18.11 0.07 2.01
C GLY A 52 -18.85 -1.26 1.99
N SER A 53 -19.05 -1.87 0.81
CA SER A 53 -19.72 -3.16 0.69
C SER A 53 -18.93 -4.28 1.35
N MET A 54 -17.60 -4.30 1.19
CA MET A 54 -16.74 -5.29 1.83
C MET A 54 -16.72 -5.16 3.36
N LEU A 55 -16.73 -3.93 3.90
CA LEU A 55 -16.81 -3.71 5.35
C LEU A 55 -18.19 -4.14 5.91
N SER A 56 -19.27 -3.90 5.17
CA SER A 56 -20.60 -4.41 5.53
C SER A 56 -20.60 -5.93 5.62
N THR A 57 -20.10 -6.60 4.56
CA THR A 57 -20.00 -8.07 4.52
C THR A 57 -19.11 -8.60 5.66
N ALA A 58 -17.98 -7.96 5.94
CA ALA A 58 -17.12 -8.36 7.05
C ALA A 58 -17.82 -8.23 8.41
N THR A 59 -18.64 -7.19 8.60
CA THR A 59 -19.46 -7.00 9.81
C THR A 59 -20.50 -8.11 9.95
N GLU A 60 -21.23 -8.43 8.87
CA GLU A 60 -22.24 -9.50 8.87
C GLU A 60 -21.62 -10.86 9.19
N LEU A 61 -20.42 -11.12 8.69
CA LEU A 61 -19.67 -12.34 8.95
C LEU A 61 -19.00 -12.36 10.33
N GLY A 62 -18.99 -11.24 11.06
CA GLY A 62 -18.32 -11.12 12.36
C GLY A 62 -16.81 -11.25 12.28
N LEU A 63 -16.20 -10.80 11.18
CA LEU A 63 -14.75 -10.81 10.96
C LEU A 63 -14.08 -9.56 11.54
N LYS A 64 -12.79 -9.64 11.83
CA LYS A 64 -12.01 -8.57 12.46
C LYS A 64 -11.14 -7.89 11.43
N VAL A 65 -11.57 -6.74 10.90
CA VAL A 65 -10.76 -5.92 10.00
C VAL A 65 -9.99 -4.89 10.82
N ASN A 66 -8.67 -4.89 10.72
CA ASN A 66 -7.75 -4.11 11.55
C ASN A 66 -7.10 -2.94 10.80
N GLY A 67 -7.24 -2.88 9.48
CA GLY A 67 -6.62 -1.84 8.69
C GLY A 67 -6.58 -2.15 7.21
N VAL A 68 -5.68 -1.46 6.53
CA VAL A 68 -5.50 -1.59 5.09
C VAL A 68 -4.06 -1.93 4.73
N SER A 69 -3.91 -2.53 3.57
CA SER A 69 -2.65 -2.78 2.89
C SER A 69 -2.72 -2.22 1.48
N PHE A 70 -1.59 -1.82 0.91
CA PHE A 70 -1.50 -1.51 -0.51
C PHE A 70 -0.12 -1.88 -1.05
N HIS A 71 0.03 -1.84 -2.38
CA HIS A 71 1.32 -2.04 -3.03
C HIS A 71 1.36 -1.19 -4.30
N VAL A 72 2.26 -0.21 -4.38
CA VAL A 72 2.36 0.72 -5.51
C VAL A 72 3.01 0.11 -6.76
N GLY A 73 3.22 -1.19 -6.79
CA GLY A 73 3.90 -1.91 -7.86
C GLY A 73 5.42 -2.00 -7.64
N SER A 74 6.05 -3.05 -8.14
CA SER A 74 7.51 -3.22 -7.97
C SER A 74 8.29 -2.27 -8.85
N GLY A 75 9.34 -1.67 -8.29
CA GLY A 75 10.17 -0.69 -8.99
C GLY A 75 9.38 0.59 -9.30
N CYS A 76 8.84 1.22 -8.29
CA CYS A 76 8.10 2.49 -8.44
C CYS A 76 9.05 3.66 -8.66
N TYR A 77 8.83 4.42 -9.74
CA TYR A 77 9.64 5.58 -10.13
C TYR A 77 9.07 6.92 -9.64
N SER A 78 8.07 6.90 -8.78
CA SER A 78 7.42 8.11 -8.26
C SER A 78 7.27 8.06 -6.75
N ALA A 79 7.88 9.01 -6.04
CA ALA A 79 7.63 9.21 -4.62
C ALA A 79 6.19 9.67 -4.35
N GLN A 80 5.58 10.40 -5.30
CA GLN A 80 4.20 10.86 -5.18
C GLN A 80 3.20 9.70 -5.15
N SER A 81 3.45 8.61 -5.90
CA SER A 81 2.57 7.42 -5.87
C SER A 81 2.40 6.82 -4.47
N PHE A 82 3.43 6.91 -3.62
CA PHE A 82 3.31 6.49 -2.22
C PHE A 82 2.45 7.44 -1.40
N ALA A 83 2.57 8.75 -1.63
CA ALA A 83 1.74 9.75 -0.94
C ALA A 83 0.26 9.58 -1.34
N ASP A 84 -0.03 9.44 -2.63
CA ASP A 84 -1.39 9.23 -3.16
C ASP A 84 -2.00 7.94 -2.60
N ALA A 85 -1.21 6.87 -2.48
CA ALA A 85 -1.67 5.61 -1.89
C ALA A 85 -1.97 5.74 -0.39
N VAL A 86 -1.24 6.59 0.34
CA VAL A 86 -1.54 6.88 1.75
C VAL A 86 -2.80 7.73 1.88
N GLU A 87 -3.05 8.67 0.97
CA GLU A 87 -4.31 9.44 0.93
C GLU A 87 -5.51 8.52 0.66
N LEU A 88 -5.37 7.57 -0.28
CA LEU A 88 -6.37 6.53 -0.54
C LEU A 88 -6.64 5.69 0.73
N ALA A 89 -5.58 5.27 1.41
CA ALA A 89 -5.68 4.52 2.67
C ALA A 89 -6.38 5.35 3.76
N SER A 90 -6.08 6.65 3.88
CA SER A 90 -6.74 7.56 4.82
C SER A 90 -8.24 7.61 4.61
N ALA A 91 -8.71 7.69 3.36
CA ALA A 91 -10.13 7.66 3.05
C ALA A 91 -10.79 6.33 3.49
N ALA A 92 -10.11 5.20 3.32
CA ALA A 92 -10.61 3.92 3.80
C ALA A 92 -10.64 3.82 5.34
N PHE A 93 -9.69 4.45 6.04
CA PHE A 93 -9.71 4.56 7.50
C PHE A 93 -10.93 5.37 7.97
N ASP A 94 -11.22 6.50 7.32
CA ASP A 94 -12.39 7.32 7.67
C ASP A 94 -13.69 6.53 7.46
N LEU A 95 -13.84 5.85 6.32
CA LEU A 95 -15.00 5.01 6.05
C LEU A 95 -15.16 3.87 7.05
N SER A 96 -14.09 3.32 7.59
CA SER A 96 -14.14 2.17 8.50
C SER A 96 -14.97 2.43 9.76
N ALA A 97 -14.98 3.67 10.24
CA ALA A 97 -15.71 4.07 11.44
C ALA A 97 -17.23 3.93 11.27
N ASP A 98 -17.76 4.18 10.06
CA ASP A 98 -19.18 4.07 9.74
C ASP A 98 -19.69 2.62 9.83
N TYR A 99 -18.77 1.65 9.67
CA TYR A 99 -19.04 0.21 9.78
C TYR A 99 -18.62 -0.40 11.11
N GLY A 100 -18.23 0.45 12.09
CA GLY A 100 -17.89 0.02 13.45
C GLY A 100 -16.47 -0.53 13.63
N PHE A 101 -15.60 -0.39 12.62
CA PHE A 101 -14.20 -0.80 12.70
C PHE A 101 -13.30 0.33 13.22
N LYS A 102 -12.23 -0.05 13.90
CA LYS A 102 -11.15 0.85 14.33
C LYS A 102 -9.85 0.38 13.69
N PHE A 103 -9.57 0.90 12.52
CA PHE A 103 -8.31 0.58 11.85
C PHE A 103 -7.12 1.11 12.64
N SER A 104 -6.08 0.30 12.75
CA SER A 104 -4.86 0.62 13.49
C SER A 104 -3.59 0.17 12.76
N VAL A 105 -3.74 -0.49 11.62
CA VAL A 105 -2.63 -1.01 10.83
C VAL A 105 -2.69 -0.43 9.43
N LEU A 106 -1.57 0.15 8.99
CA LEU A 106 -1.32 0.52 7.61
C LEU A 106 -0.08 -0.23 7.13
N ASP A 107 -0.28 -1.12 6.14
CA ASP A 107 0.78 -1.83 5.46
C ASP A 107 1.05 -1.14 4.11
N LEU A 108 2.24 -0.57 3.96
CA LEU A 108 2.65 0.15 2.75
C LEU A 108 3.09 -0.80 1.62
N GLY A 109 3.13 -2.10 1.87
CA GLY A 109 3.56 -3.10 0.89
C GLY A 109 4.98 -2.89 0.42
N GLY A 110 5.18 -2.97 -0.88
CA GLY A 110 6.49 -2.83 -1.51
C GLY A 110 6.51 -1.78 -2.62
N GLY A 111 7.52 -1.91 -3.49
CA GLY A 111 7.76 -0.94 -4.56
C GLY A 111 8.87 0.04 -4.22
N PHE A 112 9.40 0.01 -3.01
CA PHE A 112 10.53 0.81 -2.61
C PHE A 112 11.76 0.44 -3.45
N PRO A 113 12.45 1.43 -4.04
CA PRO A 113 13.66 1.16 -4.81
C PRO A 113 14.79 0.75 -3.86
N GLY A 114 15.50 -0.33 -4.25
CA GLY A 114 16.76 -0.68 -3.61
C GLY A 114 17.89 0.24 -4.06
N GLU A 115 18.98 0.29 -3.29
CA GLU A 115 20.21 0.91 -3.76
C GLU A 115 20.79 0.10 -4.92
N VAL A 116 20.94 0.73 -6.08
CA VAL A 116 21.70 0.13 -7.16
C VAL A 116 23.19 0.32 -6.82
N HIS A 117 23.79 -0.67 -6.20
CA HIS A 117 25.23 -0.75 -6.15
C HIS A 117 25.74 -0.99 -7.57
N THR A 118 25.99 0.07 -8.30
CA THR A 118 26.75 0.00 -9.56
C THR A 118 28.18 -0.33 -9.22
N GLY A 119 28.44 -1.57 -8.84
CA GLY A 119 29.77 -2.14 -8.68
C GLY A 119 30.48 -2.38 -10.01
N SER A 120 30.29 -1.53 -11.00
CA SER A 120 31.04 -1.53 -12.25
C SER A 120 31.74 -0.20 -12.41
N THR A 121 33.02 -0.21 -12.11
CA THR A 121 34.01 0.82 -12.43
C THR A 121 34.29 0.92 -13.92
N THR A 122 33.28 1.12 -14.74
CA THR A 122 33.48 1.57 -16.13
C THR A 122 32.58 2.78 -16.34
N GLY A 123 33.27 3.94 -16.40
CA GLY A 123 32.68 5.27 -16.48
C GLY A 123 31.53 5.38 -17.49
N SER A 124 30.33 5.27 -16.99
CA SER A 124 29.17 5.77 -17.68
C SER A 124 29.00 7.23 -17.26
N ALA A 125 29.36 8.14 -18.15
CA ALA A 125 29.00 9.53 -18.04
C ALA A 125 27.50 9.59 -17.73
N SER A 126 27.13 10.31 -16.69
CA SER A 126 25.75 10.57 -16.35
C SER A 126 25.07 11.24 -17.55
N VAL A 127 24.25 10.47 -18.26
CA VAL A 127 23.42 11.05 -19.32
C VAL A 127 22.53 12.09 -18.63
N PRO A 128 22.49 13.35 -19.10
CA PRO A 128 21.57 14.33 -18.54
C PRO A 128 20.14 13.79 -18.63
N VAL A 129 19.50 13.64 -17.46
CA VAL A 129 18.12 13.14 -17.39
C VAL A 129 17.21 14.37 -17.47
N ASP A 130 16.44 14.48 -18.53
CA ASP A 130 15.40 15.49 -18.73
C ASP A 130 14.00 14.85 -18.77
N GLU A 131 12.97 15.66 -18.92
CA GLU A 131 11.58 15.18 -18.98
C GLU A 131 11.29 14.26 -20.16
N SER A 132 12.09 14.32 -21.23
CA SER A 132 11.96 13.45 -22.42
C SER A 132 12.59 12.08 -22.23
N THR A 133 13.44 11.92 -21.20
CA THR A 133 14.09 10.63 -20.89
C THR A 133 13.04 9.59 -20.49
N PRO A 134 13.00 8.42 -21.16
CA PRO A 134 12.07 7.36 -20.80
C PRO A 134 12.15 7.01 -19.32
N ARG A 135 11.00 6.86 -18.66
CA ARG A 135 10.85 6.65 -17.22
C ARG A 135 11.84 5.63 -16.64
N PHE A 136 11.97 4.48 -17.29
CA PHE A 136 12.81 3.39 -16.80
C PHE A 136 14.32 3.59 -17.04
N GLN A 137 14.70 4.68 -17.69
CA GLN A 137 16.08 5.11 -17.85
C GLN A 137 16.47 6.20 -16.82
N ARG A 138 15.48 6.72 -16.07
CA ARG A 138 15.73 7.64 -14.98
C ARG A 138 16.16 6.87 -13.73
N PRO A 139 16.99 7.47 -12.86
CA PRO A 139 17.24 6.86 -11.55
C PRO A 139 15.93 6.79 -10.74
N PRO A 140 15.68 5.70 -10.01
CA PRO A 140 14.54 5.63 -9.11
C PRO A 140 14.64 6.70 -8.01
N PRO A 141 13.51 7.12 -7.40
CA PRO A 141 13.53 8.07 -6.31
C PRO A 141 14.32 7.49 -5.13
N LYS A 142 15.12 8.34 -4.46
CA LYS A 142 15.78 7.93 -3.24
C LYS A 142 14.75 7.70 -2.13
N PHE A 143 15.06 6.81 -1.20
CA PHE A 143 14.18 6.51 -0.06
C PHE A 143 13.78 7.77 0.73
N GLU A 144 14.71 8.73 0.89
CA GLU A 144 14.44 10.00 1.57
C GLU A 144 13.36 10.83 0.89
N ALA A 145 13.28 10.79 -0.45
CA ALA A 145 12.24 11.49 -1.20
C ALA A 145 10.87 10.84 -0.97
N ILE A 146 10.80 9.51 -0.94
CA ILE A 146 9.59 8.77 -0.60
C ILE A 146 9.17 9.06 0.85
N ALA A 147 10.12 9.01 1.79
CA ALA A 147 9.85 9.31 3.18
C ALA A 147 9.40 10.76 3.41
N ALA A 148 9.88 11.71 2.60
CA ALA A 148 9.41 13.09 2.63
C ALA A 148 7.96 13.20 2.09
N ALA A 149 7.66 12.56 0.97
CA ALA A 149 6.31 12.53 0.41
C ALA A 149 5.30 11.89 1.38
N LEU A 150 5.65 10.78 2.02
CA LEU A 150 4.82 10.14 3.04
C LEU A 150 4.56 11.02 4.27
N ARG A 151 5.53 11.87 4.65
CA ARG A 151 5.35 12.82 5.78
C ARG A 151 4.46 14.00 5.46
N THR A 152 4.35 14.36 4.19
CA THR A 152 3.52 15.49 3.72
C THR A 152 2.11 15.04 3.34
N SER A 153 1.88 13.75 3.09
CA SER A 153 0.53 13.22 2.92
C SER A 153 -0.25 13.37 4.23
N ARG A 154 -1.51 13.80 4.12
CA ARG A 154 -2.38 14.02 5.30
C ARG A 154 -2.72 12.70 5.98
N CYS A 155 -1.85 12.24 6.86
CA CYS A 155 -2.11 11.09 7.73
C CYS A 155 -2.71 11.54 9.08
N GLU A 156 -3.74 12.41 9.06
CA GLU A 156 -4.42 12.83 10.29
C GLU A 156 -5.30 11.75 10.96
N PRO A 157 -5.78 10.68 10.31
CA PRO A 157 -6.49 9.62 11.03
C PRO A 157 -5.58 8.70 11.83
N PHE A 158 -4.23 8.84 11.71
CA PHE A 158 -3.32 8.10 12.59
C PHE A 158 -3.10 8.89 13.88
N PRO A 159 -3.79 8.55 14.99
CA PRO A 159 -3.63 9.31 16.23
C PRO A 159 -2.16 9.21 16.68
N ALA A 160 -1.54 10.36 16.90
CA ALA A 160 -0.17 10.48 17.43
C ALA A 160 0.00 9.81 18.81
N THR A 161 -1.08 9.33 19.41
CA THR A 161 -1.15 8.74 20.73
C THR A 161 -1.95 7.44 20.71
N GLY A 162 -1.35 6.35 20.22
CA GLY A 162 -2.03 5.06 20.32
C GLY A 162 -1.56 4.02 19.30
N GLY A 163 -0.26 3.81 19.19
CA GLY A 163 0.26 2.51 18.78
C GLY A 163 -0.05 2.03 17.35
N ALA A 164 -0.33 2.92 16.40
CA ALA A 164 -0.36 2.53 15.00
C ALA A 164 1.03 2.02 14.60
N LYS A 165 1.12 0.74 14.27
CA LYS A 165 2.38 0.13 13.81
C LYS A 165 2.47 0.32 12.30
N LEU A 166 3.36 1.20 11.88
CA LEU A 166 3.77 1.28 10.47
C LEU A 166 4.60 0.03 10.17
N ALA A 167 4.05 -0.91 9.42
CA ALA A 167 4.76 -2.08 8.96
C ALA A 167 5.14 -1.87 7.49
N ALA A 168 6.38 -1.48 7.22
CA ALA A 168 6.93 -1.53 5.88
C ALA A 168 7.63 -2.89 5.69
N TYR A 169 7.13 -3.70 4.77
CA TYR A 169 7.80 -4.93 4.36
C TYR A 169 8.73 -4.59 3.19
N ALA A 170 10.02 -4.50 3.45
CA ALA A 170 11.03 -4.49 2.40
C ALA A 170 11.21 -5.95 1.94
N GLY A 171 10.39 -6.35 0.97
CA GLY A 171 10.56 -7.63 0.28
C GLY A 171 11.78 -7.55 -0.64
N SER A 172 12.71 -8.45 -0.42
CA SER A 172 13.87 -8.74 -1.30
C SER A 172 13.42 -9.21 -2.70
#